data_553161072d36a4154b67287f9278dd4a
#
_entry.id   553161072d36a4154b67287f9278dd4a
#
_cell.length_a   1.000
_cell.length_b   1.000
_cell.length_c   1.000
_cell.angle_alpha   90.00
_cell.angle_beta   90.00
_cell.angle_gamma   90.00
#
_symmetry.space_group_name_H-M   'P 1'
#
loop_
_entity.id
_entity.type
_entity.pdbx_description
1 polymer ?
#
loop_
_entity_poly.entity_id
_entity_poly.type
_entity_poly.pdbx_seq_one_letter_code
_entity_poly.pdbx_strand_id
1 'polypeptide(L)'
;MQILFILNDAPYGTERCYNGLRLALALAKSQPATAVTVFLMADAVVAAKTGQKTPDGYYNVERMLKGVVVGKGQILLCGTCMDARGLADTEMMAGARRSNMAELATVTLAADKVLVF
;
A
#
# COMPACT_ATOMS: atom_id res chain seq x y z
N MET A 1 13.42 1.83 12.88
CA MET A 1 13.27 0.58 12.09
C MET A 1 12.45 0.89 10.85
N GLN A 2 12.88 0.37 9.71
CA GLN A 2 12.16 0.53 8.44
C GLN A 2 11.56 -0.80 8.02
N ILE A 3 10.25 -0.81 7.78
CA ILE A 3 9.52 -2.03 7.37
C ILE A 3 8.87 -1.76 6.02
N LEU A 4 9.16 -2.65 5.07
CA LEU A 4 8.57 -2.63 3.74
C LEU A 4 7.51 -3.72 3.64
N PHE A 5 6.30 -3.34 3.24
CA PHE A 5 5.22 -4.24 2.86
C PHE A 5 5.12 -4.27 1.34
N ILE A 6 5.17 -5.44 0.75
CA ILE A 6 4.90 -5.63 -0.68
C ILE A 6 3.58 -6.38 -0.79
N LEU A 7 2.57 -5.73 -1.38
CA LEU A 7 1.24 -6.30 -1.56
C LEU A 7 1.01 -6.61 -3.03
N ASN A 8 0.58 -7.82 -3.33
CA ASN A 8 0.37 -8.32 -4.69
C ASN A 8 -1.09 -8.60 -5.01
N ASP A 9 -1.88 -8.98 -4.01
CA ASP A 9 -3.24 -9.42 -4.22
C ASP A 9 -4.21 -8.25 -4.40
N ALA A 10 -5.30 -8.53 -5.10
CA ALA A 10 -6.40 -7.58 -5.26
C ALA A 10 -6.92 -7.09 -3.90
N PRO A 11 -7.44 -5.86 -3.83
CA PRO A 11 -7.94 -5.31 -2.56
C PRO A 11 -9.11 -6.10 -1.98
N TYR A 12 -9.88 -6.75 -2.83
CA TYR A 12 -11.07 -7.52 -2.44
C TYR A 12 -11.05 -8.88 -3.13
N GLY A 13 -11.72 -9.87 -2.53
CA GLY A 13 -11.76 -11.25 -3.03
C GLY A 13 -10.89 -12.21 -2.22
N THR A 14 -9.75 -11.77 -1.74
CA THR A 14 -8.93 -12.46 -0.74
C THR A 14 -8.70 -11.51 0.43
N GLU A 15 -8.17 -12.01 1.54
CA GLU A 15 -7.90 -11.16 2.70
C GLU A 15 -6.43 -10.73 2.80
N ARG A 16 -5.59 -11.09 1.86
CA ARG A 16 -4.14 -10.82 1.94
C ARG A 16 -3.82 -9.33 1.99
N CYS A 17 -4.36 -8.56 1.05
CA CYS A 17 -4.14 -7.11 1.02
C CYS A 17 -4.67 -6.46 2.31
N TYR A 18 -5.87 -6.84 2.72
CA TYR A 18 -6.50 -6.36 3.95
C TYR A 18 -5.65 -6.68 5.18
N ASN A 19 -5.18 -7.92 5.31
CA ASN A 19 -4.37 -8.33 6.46
C ASN A 19 -2.99 -7.68 6.47
N GLY A 20 -2.38 -7.51 5.30
CA GLY A 20 -1.13 -6.76 5.18
C GLY A 20 -1.27 -5.34 5.70
N LEU A 21 -2.36 -4.65 5.33
CA LEU A 21 -2.63 -3.29 5.78
C LEU A 21 -2.97 -3.23 7.27
N ARG A 22 -3.69 -4.22 7.80
CA ARG A 22 -3.93 -4.31 9.25
C ARG A 22 -2.62 -4.37 10.02
N LEU A 23 -1.69 -5.19 9.57
CA LEU A 23 -0.38 -5.30 10.23
C LEU A 23 0.42 -4.00 10.09
N ALA A 24 0.42 -3.39 8.91
CA ALA A 24 1.09 -2.12 8.69
C ALA A 24 0.59 -1.02 9.65
N LEU A 25 -0.74 -0.92 9.80
CA LEU A 25 -1.35 0.05 10.72
C LEU A 25 -1.04 -0.24 12.18
N ALA A 26 -1.05 -1.52 12.57
CA ALA A 26 -0.72 -1.92 13.94
C ALA A 26 0.72 -1.58 14.28
N LEU A 27 1.66 -1.84 13.37
CA LEU A 27 3.07 -1.52 13.56
C LEU A 27 3.31 -0.01 13.65
N ALA A 28 2.67 0.76 12.79
CA ALA A 28 2.77 2.21 12.80
C ALA A 28 2.28 2.83 14.13
N LYS A 29 1.27 2.21 14.76
CA LYS A 29 0.73 2.66 16.04
C LYS A 29 1.56 2.22 17.24
N SER A 30 2.01 0.96 17.23
CA SER A 30 2.69 0.36 18.37
C SER A 30 4.16 0.78 18.49
N GLN A 31 4.76 1.17 17.37
CA GLN A 31 6.18 1.56 17.29
C GLN A 31 6.30 2.89 16.56
N PRO A 32 6.10 4.05 17.24
CA PRO A 32 6.09 5.36 16.59
C PRO A 32 7.36 5.69 15.78
N ALA A 33 8.50 5.11 16.15
CA ALA A 33 9.76 5.29 15.43
C ALA A 33 9.88 4.38 14.20
N THR A 34 8.89 3.52 13.93
CA THR A 34 8.90 2.61 12.77
C THR A 34 8.43 3.35 11.52
N ALA A 35 9.29 3.38 10.51
CA ALA A 35 8.93 3.90 9.20
C ALA A 35 8.31 2.75 8.37
N VAL A 36 7.06 2.94 7.95
CA VAL A 36 6.33 1.94 7.14
C VAL A 36 6.26 2.42 5.70
N THR A 37 6.69 1.56 4.79
CA THR A 37 6.49 1.75 3.34
C THR A 37 5.63 0.60 2.83
N VAL A 38 4.59 0.94 2.08
CA VAL A 38 3.72 -0.04 1.41
C VAL A 38 3.93 0.11 -0.09
N PHE A 39 4.40 -0.95 -0.74
CA PHE A 39 4.56 -1.00 -2.20
C PHE A 39 3.44 -1.88 -2.75
N LEU A 40 2.59 -1.28 -3.58
CA LEU A 40 1.47 -1.98 -4.23
C LEU A 40 1.89 -2.35 -5.65
N MET A 41 1.81 -3.62 -5.98
CA MET A 41 2.09 -4.12 -7.32
C MET A 41 1.03 -5.15 -7.73
N ALA A 42 1.07 -5.59 -8.99
CA ALA A 42 0.05 -6.47 -9.54
C ALA A 42 -1.36 -5.89 -9.27
N ASP A 43 -2.33 -6.72 -8.94
CA ASP A 43 -3.69 -6.27 -8.68
C ASP A 43 -3.82 -5.37 -7.44
N ALA A 44 -2.82 -5.38 -6.55
CA ALA A 44 -2.85 -4.54 -5.36
C ALA A 44 -2.80 -3.04 -5.68
N VAL A 45 -2.36 -2.62 -6.88
CA VAL A 45 -2.40 -1.19 -7.24
C VAL A 45 -3.82 -0.63 -7.21
N VAL A 46 -4.82 -1.47 -7.44
CA VAL A 46 -6.23 -1.07 -7.38
C VAL A 46 -6.65 -0.66 -5.96
N ALA A 47 -5.94 -1.12 -4.94
CA ALA A 47 -6.23 -0.76 -3.55
C ALA A 47 -6.13 0.74 -3.29
N ALA A 48 -5.32 1.46 -4.08
CA ALA A 48 -5.14 2.90 -3.94
C ALA A 48 -6.10 3.73 -4.83
N LYS A 49 -6.99 3.08 -5.57
CA LYS A 49 -7.96 3.80 -6.40
C LYS A 49 -8.98 4.53 -5.52
N THR A 50 -9.31 5.77 -5.88
CA THR A 50 -10.27 6.58 -5.15
C THR A 50 -11.71 6.10 -5.37
N GLY A 51 -12.58 6.40 -4.41
CA GLY A 51 -14.02 6.19 -4.56
C GLY A 51 -14.50 4.80 -4.15
N GLN A 52 -13.69 4.02 -3.44
CA GLN A 52 -14.11 2.72 -2.93
C GLN A 52 -15.21 2.88 -1.88
N LYS A 53 -16.26 2.07 -2.00
CA LYS A 53 -17.37 2.03 -1.07
C LYS A 53 -17.59 0.61 -0.59
N THR A 54 -17.53 0.43 0.72
CA THR A 54 -17.82 -0.85 1.38
C THR A 54 -18.92 -0.63 2.42
N PRO A 55 -19.64 -1.67 2.84
CA PRO A 55 -20.72 -1.52 3.83
C PRO A 55 -20.21 -0.81 5.10
N ASP A 56 -20.76 0.37 5.39
CA ASP A 56 -20.40 1.20 6.56
C ASP A 56 -18.89 1.49 6.67
N GLY A 57 -18.16 1.46 5.54
CA GLY A 57 -16.70 1.61 5.52
C GLY A 57 -15.94 0.43 6.08
N TYR A 58 -16.60 -0.68 6.37
CA TYR A 58 -15.97 -1.89 6.88
C TYR A 58 -15.01 -2.47 5.84
N TYR A 59 -13.80 -2.86 6.28
CA TYR A 59 -12.71 -3.40 5.45
C TYR A 59 -12.38 -2.58 4.19
N ASN A 60 -12.63 -1.28 4.18
CA ASN A 60 -12.29 -0.40 3.06
C ASN A 60 -10.78 -0.18 2.99
N VAL A 61 -10.13 -0.74 1.98
CA VAL A 61 -8.66 -0.72 1.88
C VAL A 61 -8.12 0.67 1.49
N GLU A 62 -8.88 1.47 0.74
CA GLU A 62 -8.50 2.87 0.48
C GLU A 62 -8.38 3.65 1.79
N ARG A 63 -9.34 3.49 2.67
CA ARG A 63 -9.34 4.14 3.99
C ARG A 63 -8.15 3.68 4.85
N MET A 64 -7.82 2.39 4.76
CA MET A 64 -6.66 1.82 5.48
C MET A 64 -5.35 2.41 4.97
N LEU A 65 -5.19 2.55 3.65
CA LEU A 65 -4.03 3.21 3.06
C LEU A 65 -3.93 4.67 3.49
N LYS A 66 -5.06 5.40 3.56
CA LYS A 66 -5.08 6.75 4.11
C LYS A 66 -4.56 6.78 5.56
N GLY A 67 -4.91 5.77 6.33
CA GLY A 67 -4.39 5.62 7.69
C GLY A 67 -2.87 5.48 7.74
N VAL A 68 -2.28 4.77 6.78
CA VAL A 68 -0.83 4.65 6.66
C VAL A 68 -0.20 6.01 6.36
N VAL A 69 -0.80 6.79 5.45
CA VAL A 69 -0.31 8.13 5.09
C VAL A 69 -0.40 9.08 6.29
N VAL A 70 -1.52 9.05 7.01
CA VAL A 70 -1.70 9.86 8.24
C VAL A 70 -0.64 9.51 9.27
N GLY A 71 -0.27 8.24 9.38
CA GLY A 71 0.83 7.77 10.22
C GLY A 71 2.23 8.06 9.67
N LYS A 72 2.34 8.89 8.64
CA LYS A 72 3.58 9.28 7.96
C LYS A 72 4.27 8.13 7.20
N GLY A 73 3.54 7.07 6.89
CA GLY A 73 4.01 6.01 6.00
C GLY A 73 3.97 6.44 4.54
N GLN A 74 4.69 5.69 3.70
CA GLN A 74 4.71 5.92 2.26
C GLN A 74 3.89 4.87 1.53
N ILE A 75 3.18 5.28 0.49
CA ILE A 75 2.48 4.39 -0.43
C ILE A 75 3.07 4.55 -1.82
N LEU A 76 3.68 3.48 -2.32
CA LEU A 76 4.31 3.45 -3.64
C LEU A 76 3.53 2.50 -4.55
N LEU A 77 3.30 2.93 -5.80
CA LEU A 77 2.49 2.21 -6.76
C LEU A 77 3.34 1.76 -7.95
N CYS A 78 3.30 0.48 -8.28
CA CYS A 78 3.95 -0.02 -9.49
C CYS A 78 3.32 0.63 -10.73
N GLY A 79 4.09 1.49 -11.41
CA GLY A 79 3.59 2.23 -12.58
C GLY A 79 3.21 1.33 -13.74
N THR A 80 4.02 0.31 -14.05
CA THR A 80 3.70 -0.64 -15.12
C THR A 80 2.46 -1.48 -14.80
N CYS A 81 2.24 -1.80 -13.53
CA CYS A 81 1.03 -2.50 -13.10
C CYS A 81 -0.21 -1.62 -13.26
N MET A 82 -0.08 -0.31 -13.00
CA MET A 82 -1.15 0.65 -13.25
C MET A 82 -1.46 0.75 -14.74
N ASP A 83 -0.44 0.89 -15.57
CA ASP A 83 -0.59 1.02 -17.01
C ASP A 83 -1.30 -0.21 -17.60
N ALA A 84 -0.91 -1.42 -17.17
CA ALA A 84 -1.52 -2.67 -17.62
C ALA A 84 -3.01 -2.74 -17.28
N ARG A 85 -3.46 -2.01 -16.26
CA ARG A 85 -4.86 -2.00 -15.79
C ARG A 85 -5.62 -0.74 -16.20
N GLY A 86 -4.99 0.11 -17.02
CA GLY A 86 -5.62 1.35 -17.47
C GLY A 86 -5.87 2.37 -16.36
N LEU A 87 -5.07 2.34 -15.30
CA LEU A 87 -5.20 3.26 -14.18
C LEU A 87 -4.34 4.50 -14.40
N ALA A 88 -4.97 5.67 -14.40
CA ALA A 88 -4.27 6.94 -14.47
C ALA A 88 -3.89 7.45 -13.08
N ASP A 89 -2.81 8.22 -12.98
CA ASP A 89 -2.36 8.78 -11.71
C ASP A 89 -3.45 9.60 -11.02
N THR A 90 -4.29 10.30 -11.80
CA THR A 90 -5.40 11.12 -11.29
C THR A 90 -6.52 10.30 -10.64
N GLU A 91 -6.56 8.99 -10.89
CA GLU A 91 -7.55 8.09 -10.29
C GLU A 91 -7.12 7.56 -8.92
N MET A 92 -5.86 7.80 -8.56
CA MET A 92 -5.29 7.26 -7.33
C MET A 92 -5.43 8.24 -6.16
N MET A 93 -5.51 7.72 -4.95
CA MET A 93 -5.68 8.52 -3.74
C MET A 93 -4.50 9.47 -3.51
N ALA A 94 -4.78 10.59 -2.85
CA ALA A 94 -3.72 11.51 -2.40
C ALA A 94 -2.78 10.81 -1.42
N GLY A 95 -1.48 11.06 -1.57
CA GLY A 95 -0.46 10.44 -0.73
C GLY A 95 0.12 9.15 -1.29
N ALA A 96 -0.51 8.56 -2.31
CA ALA A 96 0.08 7.45 -3.06
C ALA A 96 0.72 7.99 -4.33
N ARG A 97 1.89 7.46 -4.71
CA ARG A 97 2.58 7.93 -5.91
C ARG A 97 3.10 6.78 -6.75
N ARG A 98 3.17 7.04 -8.05
CA ARG A 98 3.74 6.12 -9.03
C ARG A 98 5.21 5.86 -8.72
N SER A 99 5.62 4.61 -8.84
CA SER A 99 6.97 4.14 -8.58
C SER A 99 7.39 3.13 -9.65
N ASN A 100 8.53 2.50 -9.43
CA ASN A 100 9.11 1.54 -10.35
C ASN A 100 9.97 0.50 -9.61
N MET A 101 10.47 -0.47 -10.36
CA MET A 101 11.27 -1.56 -9.78
C MET A 101 12.61 -1.05 -9.21
N ALA A 102 13.21 -0.01 -9.80
CA ALA A 102 14.45 0.55 -9.28
C ALA A 102 14.25 1.14 -7.88
N GLU A 103 13.14 1.85 -7.67
CA GLU A 103 12.81 2.37 -6.34
C GLU A 103 12.46 1.24 -5.37
N LEU A 104 11.72 0.23 -5.83
CA LEU A 104 11.44 -0.95 -5.00
C LEU A 104 12.73 -1.62 -4.52
N ALA A 105 13.70 -1.80 -5.42
CA ALA A 105 15.00 -2.35 -5.05
C ALA A 105 15.70 -1.49 -3.99
N THR A 106 15.68 -0.18 -4.15
CA THR A 106 16.30 0.76 -3.20
C THR A 106 15.65 0.65 -1.81
N VAL A 107 14.32 0.68 -1.74
CA VAL A 107 13.62 0.60 -0.44
C VAL A 107 13.74 -0.78 0.18
N THR A 108 13.86 -1.83 -0.64
CA THR A 108 14.09 -3.20 -0.15
C THR A 108 15.45 -3.30 0.55
N LEU A 109 16.49 -2.75 -0.07
CA LEU A 109 17.83 -2.77 0.54
C LEU A 109 17.92 -1.92 1.81
N ALA A 110 17.13 -0.87 1.91
CA ALA A 110 17.11 0.00 3.09
C ALA A 110 16.24 -0.56 4.23
N ALA A 111 15.35 -1.50 3.95
CA ALA A 111 14.41 -2.02 4.95
C ALA A 111 15.09 -3.00 5.92
N ASP A 112 14.72 -2.90 7.19
CA ASP A 112 15.12 -3.88 8.20
C ASP A 112 14.29 -5.16 8.09
N LYS A 113 13.04 -5.04 7.67
CA LYS A 113 12.13 -6.17 7.44
C LYS A 113 11.35 -5.96 6.16
N VAL A 114 11.17 -7.02 5.39
CA VAL A 114 10.35 -7.04 4.18
C VAL A 114 9.27 -8.11 4.36
N LEU A 115 8.02 -7.69 4.26
CA LEU A 115 6.86 -8.55 4.43
C LEU A 115 6.05 -8.55 3.13
N VAL A 116 5.79 -9.73 2.58
CA VAL A 116 5.10 -9.89 1.30
C VAL A 116 3.74 -10.57 1.51
N PHE A 117 2.73 -9.94 0.98
CA PHE A 117 1.35 -10.46 1.03
C PHE A 117 0.77 -10.59 -0.37
#